data_242c984acbac91bdccec14192f7dd538
#
_entry.id   242c984acbac91bdccec14192f7dd538
#
_cell.length_a   1.000
_cell.length_b   1.000
_cell.length_c   1.000
_cell.angle_alpha   90.00
_cell.angle_beta   90.00
_cell.angle_gamma   90.00
#
_symmetry.space_group_name_H-M   'P 1'
#
loop_
_entity.id
_entity.type
_entity.pdbx_description
1 polymer ?
#
loop_
_entity_poly.entity_id
_entity_poly.type
_entity_poly.pdbx_seq_one_letter_code
_entity_poly.pdbx_strand_id
1 'polypeptide(L)'
;MDDTGQQRRFQALVLAGDRGSSDPLVAQSEACCKAMIEIDGTPMVLRVLTALAAAENINGRMLSGPKPEQLAIEPEVSRLLESGEIDWCEPRTSPSTSASHAMEQIDHDTPVLLTTADHPLLSARIIDHFCRDSAASDADLTVGLAPHSK
;
A
#
# COMPACT_ATOMS: atom_id res chain seq x y z
N MET A 1 -21.42 -28.82 -10.12
CA MET A 1 -20.16 -28.32 -10.72
C MET A 1 -20.29 -26.82 -10.76
N ASP A 2 -20.02 -26.21 -9.61
CA ASP A 2 -20.18 -24.78 -9.45
C ASP A 2 -18.78 -24.16 -9.48
N ASP A 3 -18.35 -23.81 -10.69
CA ASP A 3 -17.31 -22.83 -10.91
C ASP A 3 -17.98 -21.45 -10.71
N THR A 4 -18.40 -21.19 -9.48
CA THR A 4 -18.66 -19.83 -9.04
C THR A 4 -17.31 -19.16 -9.03
N GLY A 5 -17.03 -18.38 -10.06
CA GLY A 5 -15.83 -17.57 -10.21
C GLY A 5 -15.60 -16.73 -8.97
N GLN A 6 -15.01 -17.33 -7.96
CA GLN A 6 -14.59 -16.66 -6.75
C GLN A 6 -13.49 -15.71 -7.18
N GLN A 7 -13.90 -14.48 -7.41
CA GLN A 7 -12.99 -13.39 -7.83
C GLN A 7 -11.83 -13.37 -6.85
N ARG A 8 -10.62 -13.68 -7.33
CA ARG A 8 -9.41 -13.67 -6.49
C ARG A 8 -9.24 -12.28 -5.89
N ARG A 9 -9.32 -12.19 -4.57
CA ARG A 9 -9.05 -10.96 -3.85
C ARG A 9 -7.58 -10.90 -3.48
N PHE A 10 -7.03 -9.70 -3.50
CA PHE A 10 -5.63 -9.43 -3.28
C PHE A 10 -5.37 -8.97 -1.84
N GLN A 11 -4.25 -9.39 -1.29
CA GLN A 11 -3.66 -8.74 -0.14
C GLN A 11 -2.86 -7.52 -0.62
N ALA A 12 -3.24 -6.34 -0.16
CA ALA A 12 -2.47 -5.14 -0.47
C ALA A 12 -1.24 -5.03 0.45
N LEU A 13 -0.08 -4.78 -0.15
CA LEU A 13 1.16 -4.46 0.54
C LEU A 13 1.58 -3.04 0.17
N VAL A 14 1.58 -2.14 1.15
CA VAL A 14 1.97 -0.74 0.99
C VAL A 14 3.37 -0.55 1.52
N LEU A 15 4.32 -0.20 0.66
CA LEU A 15 5.66 0.17 1.07
C LEU A 15 5.71 1.66 1.43
N ALA A 16 6.06 1.94 2.66
CA ALA A 16 6.18 3.28 3.21
C ALA A 16 7.54 3.51 3.88
N GLY A 17 8.55 2.79 3.42
CA GLY A 17 9.91 2.94 3.89
C GLY A 17 10.42 4.36 3.64
N ASP A 18 11.09 4.92 4.63
CA ASP A 18 11.68 6.25 4.59
C ASP A 18 13.17 6.17 4.24
N ARG A 19 13.63 7.07 3.37
CA ARG A 19 15.06 7.31 3.10
C ARG A 19 15.67 8.27 4.12
N GLY A 20 14.93 8.58 5.18
CA GLY A 20 15.33 9.52 6.23
C GLY A 20 15.26 10.98 5.79
N SER A 21 15.86 11.86 6.57
CA SER A 21 15.86 13.31 6.37
C SER A 21 16.55 13.79 5.07
N SER A 22 17.07 12.88 4.26
CA SER A 22 17.68 13.19 2.96
C SER A 22 16.65 13.31 1.81
N ASP A 23 15.39 12.99 2.05
CA ASP A 23 14.34 13.19 1.03
C ASP A 23 14.01 14.70 0.94
N PRO A 24 14.17 15.34 -0.25
CA PRO A 24 13.93 16.76 -0.43
C PRO A 24 12.51 17.22 -0.08
N LEU A 25 11.52 16.34 -0.23
CA LEU A 25 10.13 16.65 0.11
C LEU A 25 9.92 16.68 1.62
N VAL A 26 10.55 15.77 2.35
CA VAL A 26 10.54 15.78 3.83
C VAL A 26 11.23 17.03 4.36
N ALA A 27 12.37 17.40 3.79
CA ALA A 27 13.12 18.61 4.19
C ALA A 27 12.35 19.92 3.98
N GLN A 28 11.35 19.93 3.08
CA GLN A 28 10.49 21.08 2.79
C GLN A 28 9.14 21.04 3.52
N SER A 29 8.88 20.01 4.30
CA SER A 29 7.66 19.81 5.05
C SER A 29 7.93 19.71 6.54
N GLU A 30 6.88 19.81 7.36
CA GLU A 30 6.95 19.55 8.81
C GLU A 30 6.75 18.07 9.13
N ALA A 31 6.59 17.21 8.11
CA ALA A 31 6.34 15.80 8.29
C ALA A 31 7.58 15.04 8.79
N CYS A 32 7.37 14.07 9.66
CA CYS A 32 8.44 13.22 10.20
C CYS A 32 9.02 12.23 9.16
N CYS A 33 8.26 11.95 8.09
CA CYS A 33 8.65 11.07 6.99
C CYS A 33 7.78 11.33 5.75
N LYS A 34 8.21 10.85 4.58
CA LYS A 34 7.52 11.09 3.31
C LYS A 34 6.05 10.63 3.31
N ALA A 35 5.76 9.46 3.87
CA ALA A 35 4.42 8.91 3.93
C ALA A 35 3.42 9.80 4.72
N MET A 36 3.93 10.61 5.64
CA MET A 36 3.15 11.50 6.50
C MET A 36 3.01 12.93 5.93
N ILE A 37 3.56 13.21 4.76
CA ILE A 37 3.36 14.50 4.08
C ILE A 37 1.88 14.62 3.72
N GLU A 38 1.27 15.72 4.15
CA GLU A 38 -0.14 16.01 3.87
C GLU A 38 -0.35 16.58 2.47
N ILE A 39 -1.39 16.11 1.83
CA ILE A 39 -1.93 16.69 0.61
C ILE A 39 -3.38 17.04 0.90
N ASP A 40 -3.68 18.33 0.87
CA ASP A 40 -5.00 18.86 1.22
C ASP A 40 -5.48 18.35 2.61
N GLY A 41 -4.59 18.48 3.60
CA GLY A 41 -4.86 18.13 5.00
C GLY A 41 -4.97 16.64 5.32
N THR A 42 -4.57 15.76 4.38
CA THR A 42 -4.61 14.30 4.58
C THR A 42 -3.24 13.69 4.24
N PRO A 43 -2.61 12.95 5.15
CA PRO A 43 -1.36 12.25 4.88
C PRO A 43 -1.44 11.32 3.66
N MET A 44 -0.38 11.28 2.85
CA MET A 44 -0.33 10.43 1.64
C MET A 44 -0.63 8.98 1.96
N VAL A 45 -0.07 8.43 3.02
CA VAL A 45 -0.31 7.03 3.44
C VAL A 45 -1.80 6.78 3.72
N LEU A 46 -2.48 7.72 4.37
CA LEU A 46 -3.90 7.58 4.69
C LEU A 46 -4.77 7.61 3.42
N ARG A 47 -4.42 8.44 2.43
CA ARG A 47 -5.09 8.43 1.13
C ARG A 47 -4.99 7.08 0.43
N VAL A 48 -3.80 6.49 0.42
CA VAL A 48 -3.57 5.15 -0.17
C VAL A 48 -4.34 4.08 0.58
N LEU A 49 -4.26 4.06 1.92
CA LEU A 49 -4.98 3.08 2.76
C LEU A 49 -6.50 3.19 2.60
N THR A 50 -7.04 4.40 2.47
CA THR A 50 -8.47 4.65 2.23
C THR A 50 -8.90 4.16 0.85
N ALA A 51 -8.10 4.40 -0.19
CA ALA A 51 -8.38 3.90 -1.53
C ALA A 51 -8.40 2.37 -1.59
N LEU A 52 -7.45 1.73 -0.89
CA LEU A 52 -7.40 0.27 -0.77
C LEU A 52 -8.58 -0.30 0.02
N ALA A 53 -9.02 0.39 1.08
CA ALA A 53 -10.19 -0.02 1.87
C ALA A 53 -11.50 0.03 1.06
N ALA A 54 -11.62 0.98 0.13
CA ALA A 54 -12.79 1.14 -0.72
C ALA A 54 -12.79 0.23 -1.95
N ALA A 55 -11.68 -0.46 -2.25
CA ALA A 55 -11.57 -1.36 -3.40
C ALA A 55 -12.20 -2.72 -3.12
N GLU A 56 -13.01 -3.23 -4.06
CA GLU A 56 -13.73 -4.50 -3.91
C GLU A 56 -12.82 -5.72 -4.01
N ASN A 57 -11.71 -5.59 -4.73
CA ASN A 57 -10.77 -6.69 -4.97
C ASN A 57 -9.68 -6.81 -3.90
N ILE A 58 -9.71 -6.00 -2.85
CA ILE A 58 -8.77 -6.06 -1.72
C ILE A 58 -9.47 -6.72 -0.53
N ASN A 59 -8.82 -7.70 0.10
CA ASN A 59 -9.32 -8.38 1.29
C ASN A 59 -8.51 -8.09 2.56
N GLY A 60 -7.29 -7.59 2.41
CA GLY A 60 -6.45 -7.25 3.54
C GLY A 60 -5.41 -6.20 3.15
N ARG A 61 -4.89 -5.49 4.14
CA ARG A 61 -3.92 -4.40 3.94
C ARG A 61 -2.77 -4.55 4.91
N MET A 62 -1.56 -4.58 4.40
CA MET A 62 -0.33 -4.59 5.19
C MET A 62 0.49 -3.36 4.86
N LEU A 63 0.99 -2.68 5.88
CA LEU A 63 1.85 -1.50 5.77
C LEU A 63 3.26 -1.84 6.23
N SER A 64 4.24 -1.72 5.33
CA SER A 64 5.66 -1.87 5.66
C SER A 64 6.32 -0.50 5.88
N GLY A 65 6.52 -0.13 7.15
CA GLY A 65 6.95 1.21 7.58
C GLY A 65 5.83 2.25 7.51
N PRO A 66 6.06 3.50 7.92
CA PRO A 66 7.12 3.95 8.82
C PRO A 66 7.06 3.27 10.20
N LYS A 67 7.92 3.67 11.12
CA LYS A 67 7.89 3.11 12.48
C LYS A 67 6.58 3.44 13.19
N PRO A 68 6.09 2.59 14.11
CA PRO A 68 4.84 2.81 14.82
C PRO A 68 4.75 4.18 15.52
N GLU A 69 5.86 4.68 16.07
CA GLU A 69 5.91 5.98 16.74
C GLU A 69 5.66 7.15 15.78
N GLN A 70 6.05 7.00 14.50
CA GLN A 70 5.80 8.00 13.46
C GLN A 70 4.34 7.93 12.99
N LEU A 71 3.78 6.72 12.90
CA LEU A 71 2.38 6.50 12.53
C LEU A 71 1.41 6.97 13.62
N ALA A 72 1.83 6.91 14.90
CA ALA A 72 1.03 7.35 16.04
C ALA A 72 0.70 8.85 16.04
N ILE A 73 1.40 9.65 15.22
CA ILE A 73 1.12 11.08 15.04
C ILE A 73 -0.22 11.30 14.34
N GLU A 74 -0.64 10.35 13.48
CA GLU A 74 -1.91 10.42 12.75
C GLU A 74 -2.97 9.51 13.44
N PRO A 75 -3.99 10.10 14.09
CA PRO A 75 -4.97 9.34 14.88
C PRO A 75 -5.71 8.27 14.08
N GLU A 76 -6.03 8.53 12.82
CA GLU A 76 -6.76 7.58 11.99
C GLU A 76 -5.89 6.38 11.60
N VAL A 77 -4.61 6.57 11.32
CA VAL A 77 -3.67 5.48 11.05
C VAL A 77 -3.48 4.63 12.31
N SER A 78 -3.34 5.27 13.49
CA SER A 78 -3.30 4.57 14.78
C SER A 78 -4.54 3.72 15.00
N ARG A 79 -5.72 4.28 14.75
CA ARG A 79 -6.99 3.55 14.88
C ARG A 79 -7.03 2.31 13.97
N LEU A 80 -6.60 2.44 12.71
CA LEU A 80 -6.57 1.32 11.75
C LEU A 80 -5.63 0.19 12.20
N LEU A 81 -4.49 0.54 12.80
CA LEU A 81 -3.55 -0.44 13.36
C LEU A 81 -4.11 -1.12 14.61
N GLU A 82 -4.66 -0.36 15.55
CA GLU A 82 -5.22 -0.86 16.80
C GLU A 82 -6.45 -1.75 16.57
N SER A 83 -7.27 -1.43 15.57
CA SER A 83 -8.44 -2.24 15.20
C SER A 83 -8.10 -3.50 14.43
N GLY A 84 -6.86 -3.66 13.95
CA GLY A 84 -6.45 -4.77 13.08
C GLY A 84 -6.98 -4.66 11.65
N GLU A 85 -7.48 -3.48 11.25
CA GLU A 85 -7.89 -3.24 9.86
C GLU A 85 -6.71 -3.16 8.91
N ILE A 86 -5.52 -2.84 9.41
CA ILE A 86 -4.24 -2.93 8.72
C ILE A 86 -3.22 -3.65 9.59
N ASP A 87 -2.41 -4.50 8.97
CA ASP A 87 -1.26 -5.12 9.61
C ASP A 87 -0.01 -4.25 9.39
N TRP A 88 0.89 -4.24 10.36
CA TRP A 88 2.16 -3.54 10.24
C TRP A 88 3.31 -4.53 10.15
N CYS A 89 4.26 -4.25 9.25
CA CYS A 89 5.48 -5.01 9.07
C CYS A 89 6.70 -4.09 9.14
N GLU A 90 7.73 -4.54 9.84
CA GLU A 90 8.97 -3.77 9.96
C GLU A 90 9.66 -3.62 8.59
N PRO A 91 9.97 -2.37 8.17
CA PRO A 91 10.69 -2.15 6.92
C PRO A 91 12.13 -2.63 7.01
N ARG A 92 12.69 -3.06 5.90
CA ARG A 92 14.09 -3.45 5.75
C ARG A 92 14.91 -2.35 5.08
N THR A 93 16.18 -2.64 4.78
CA THR A 93 17.15 -1.66 4.26
C THR A 93 16.84 -1.18 2.85
N SER A 94 16.02 -1.88 2.10
CA SER A 94 15.59 -1.49 0.75
C SER A 94 14.11 -1.82 0.51
N PRO A 95 13.47 -1.18 -0.49
CA PRO A 95 12.09 -1.51 -0.85
C PRO A 95 11.90 -2.99 -1.21
N SER A 96 12.83 -3.57 -1.95
CA SER A 96 12.76 -4.98 -2.37
C SER A 96 12.89 -5.94 -1.18
N THR A 97 13.80 -5.68 -0.25
CA THR A 97 13.93 -6.51 0.96
C THR A 97 12.76 -6.32 1.92
N SER A 98 12.17 -5.12 1.98
CA SER A 98 10.95 -4.87 2.74
C SER A 98 9.76 -5.64 2.16
N ALA A 99 9.60 -5.62 0.83
CA ALA A 99 8.56 -6.37 0.14
C ALA A 99 8.71 -7.87 0.36
N SER A 100 9.92 -8.41 0.19
CA SER A 100 10.18 -9.84 0.43
C SER A 100 9.83 -10.24 1.86
N HIS A 101 10.29 -9.48 2.85
CA HIS A 101 10.00 -9.75 4.25
C HIS A 101 8.52 -9.68 4.60
N ALA A 102 7.79 -8.72 4.04
CA ALA A 102 6.35 -8.61 4.23
C ALA A 102 5.58 -9.75 3.56
N MET A 103 5.99 -10.15 2.35
CA MET A 103 5.36 -11.27 1.63
C MET A 103 5.55 -12.62 2.34
N GLU A 104 6.60 -12.82 3.12
CA GLU A 104 6.77 -14.02 3.97
C GLU A 104 5.66 -14.17 5.02
N GLN A 105 4.94 -13.09 5.35
CA GLN A 105 3.85 -13.07 6.34
C GLN A 105 2.46 -13.22 5.67
N ILE A 106 2.41 -13.22 4.35
CA ILE A 106 1.19 -13.38 3.56
C ILE A 106 1.11 -14.83 3.08
N ASP A 107 -0.10 -15.39 3.06
CA ASP A 107 -0.33 -16.73 2.55
C ASP A 107 0.15 -16.83 1.09
N HIS A 108 0.93 -17.88 0.78
CA HIS A 108 1.56 -18.09 -0.53
C HIS A 108 0.55 -18.21 -1.69
N ASP A 109 -0.67 -18.63 -1.41
CA ASP A 109 -1.73 -18.77 -2.42
C ASP A 109 -2.51 -17.46 -2.64
N THR A 110 -2.22 -16.43 -1.85
CA THR A 110 -2.90 -15.13 -1.94
C THR A 110 -2.14 -14.20 -2.92
N PRO A 111 -2.81 -13.69 -3.95
CA PRO A 111 -2.19 -12.70 -4.82
C PRO A 111 -1.92 -11.40 -4.07
N VAL A 112 -0.77 -10.79 -4.33
CA VAL A 112 -0.34 -9.56 -3.65
C VAL A 112 -0.39 -8.37 -4.59
N LEU A 113 -1.09 -7.31 -4.20
CA LEU A 113 -1.01 -5.99 -4.81
C LEU A 113 0.06 -5.18 -4.08
N LEU A 114 1.20 -4.96 -4.71
CA LEU A 114 2.26 -4.11 -4.18
C LEU A 114 2.08 -2.66 -4.67
N THR A 115 2.05 -1.73 -3.75
CA THR A 115 2.04 -0.29 -4.02
C THR A 115 2.92 0.46 -3.01
N THR A 116 3.08 1.76 -3.19
CA THR A 116 3.83 2.62 -2.26
C THR A 116 2.91 3.68 -1.64
N ALA A 117 3.31 4.20 -0.48
CA ALA A 117 2.53 5.20 0.25
C ALA A 117 2.53 6.59 -0.41
N ASP A 118 3.35 6.80 -1.43
CA ASP A 118 3.48 8.08 -2.14
C ASP A 118 2.69 8.14 -3.47
N HIS A 119 1.60 7.39 -3.55
CA HIS A 119 0.62 7.44 -4.64
C HIS A 119 -0.72 8.06 -4.18
N PRO A 120 -0.75 9.35 -3.80
CA PRO A 120 -1.93 9.97 -3.18
C PRO A 120 -3.14 10.10 -4.11
N LEU A 121 -2.97 9.90 -5.41
CA LEU A 121 -4.04 9.91 -6.42
C LEU A 121 -4.58 8.51 -6.74
N LEU A 122 -4.06 7.48 -6.09
CA LEU A 122 -4.58 6.13 -6.21
C LEU A 122 -6.06 6.10 -5.78
N SER A 123 -6.91 5.44 -6.57
CA SER A 123 -8.34 5.33 -6.29
C SER A 123 -8.79 3.87 -6.30
N ALA A 124 -9.88 3.56 -5.59
CA ALA A 124 -10.48 2.23 -5.60
C ALA A 124 -10.75 1.71 -7.02
N ARG A 125 -11.22 2.59 -7.91
CA ARG A 125 -11.48 2.25 -9.32
C ARG A 125 -10.21 1.80 -10.08
N ILE A 126 -9.09 2.49 -9.86
CA ILE A 126 -7.79 2.12 -10.47
C ILE A 126 -7.33 0.78 -9.91
N ILE A 127 -7.43 0.58 -8.60
CA ILE A 127 -7.07 -0.66 -7.92
C ILE A 127 -7.88 -1.83 -8.45
N ASP A 128 -9.19 -1.69 -8.49
CA ASP A 128 -10.10 -2.76 -8.95
C ASP A 128 -9.90 -3.10 -10.42
N HIS A 129 -9.66 -2.10 -11.27
CA HIS A 129 -9.33 -2.33 -12.68
C HIS A 129 -8.04 -3.14 -12.81
N PHE A 130 -6.97 -2.70 -12.14
CA PHE A 130 -5.68 -3.39 -12.17
C PHE A 130 -5.76 -4.82 -11.63
N CYS A 131 -6.45 -5.03 -10.51
CA CYS A 131 -6.61 -6.35 -9.91
C CYS A 131 -7.40 -7.30 -10.83
N ARG A 132 -8.47 -6.82 -11.47
CA ARG A 132 -9.25 -7.64 -12.42
C ARG A 132 -8.44 -8.04 -13.65
N ASP A 133 -7.71 -7.09 -14.23
CA ASP A 133 -6.87 -7.36 -15.42
C ASP A 133 -5.73 -8.33 -15.06
N SER A 134 -5.11 -8.14 -13.89
CA SER A 134 -4.07 -9.03 -13.39
C SER A 134 -4.60 -10.45 -13.14
N ALA A 135 -5.78 -10.58 -12.54
CA ALA A 135 -6.40 -11.88 -12.27
C ALA A 135 -6.84 -12.61 -13.53
N ALA A 136 -7.12 -11.89 -14.61
CA ALA A 136 -7.46 -12.45 -15.92
C ALA A 136 -6.24 -12.83 -16.76
N SER A 137 -5.04 -12.48 -16.32
CA SER A 137 -3.78 -12.79 -16.98
C SER A 137 -3.18 -14.09 -16.45
N ASP A 138 -2.53 -14.86 -17.31
CA ASP A 138 -1.72 -16.03 -16.93
C ASP A 138 -0.31 -15.66 -16.46
N ALA A 139 -0.01 -14.37 -16.32
CA ALA A 139 1.30 -13.88 -15.89
C ALA A 139 1.48 -14.00 -14.37
N ASP A 140 2.67 -14.42 -13.94
CA ASP A 140 3.05 -14.46 -12.52
C ASP A 140 3.24 -13.08 -11.92
N LEU A 141 3.55 -12.07 -12.76
CA LEU A 141 3.76 -10.68 -12.38
C LEU A 141 3.13 -9.73 -13.39
N THR A 142 2.35 -8.80 -12.90
CA THR A 142 1.76 -7.70 -13.70
C THR A 142 2.26 -6.37 -13.17
N VAL A 143 2.64 -5.45 -14.05
CA VAL A 143 3.12 -4.11 -13.67
C VAL A 143 2.25 -3.03 -14.30
N GLY A 144 1.70 -2.15 -13.46
CA GLY A 144 0.98 -0.96 -13.89
C GLY A 144 1.96 0.18 -14.20
N LEU A 145 1.94 0.70 -15.41
CA LEU A 145 2.76 1.83 -15.82
C LEU A 145 1.88 2.99 -16.30
N ALA A 146 2.18 4.20 -15.82
CA ALA A 146 1.58 5.40 -16.38
C ALA A 146 2.28 5.76 -17.70
N PRO A 147 1.54 5.98 -18.81
CA PRO A 147 2.16 6.39 -20.07
C PRO A 147 2.75 7.79 -19.91
N HIS A 148 3.95 7.98 -20.40
CA HIS A 148 4.55 9.31 -20.51
C HIS A 148 3.87 10.07 -21.66
N SER A 149 2.97 11.01 -21.32
CA SER A 149 2.47 11.96 -22.33
C SER A 149 3.59 12.93 -22.72
N LYS A 150 3.91 12.98 -24.01
CA LYS A 150 4.80 13.98 -24.58
C LYS A 150 4.09 15.33 -24.65
#